data_ef5fa5236a259da1651a00f7e6d76523
#
_entry.id   ef5fa5236a259da1651a00f7e6d76523
#
_cell.length_a   1.000
_cell.length_b   1.000
_cell.length_c   1.000
_cell.angle_alpha   90.00
_cell.angle_beta   90.00
_cell.angle_gamma   90.00
#
_symmetry.space_group_name_H-M   'P 1'
#
loop_
_entity.id
_entity.type
_entity.pdbx_description
1 polymer ?
#
loop_
_entity_poly.entity_id
_entity_poly.type
_entity_poly.pdbx_seq_one_letter_code
_entity_poly.pdbx_strand_id
1 'polypeptide(L)'
;MSGTVGRNARMAWIGALLLATGACTPLDDVLAGIFGRHMRDSRSFDPYENTIAPPENSVPFASGNNTPGPGRLNTGQPEPGLMPAPFAQADLFSPVVQNLPNPVPPDPASLERGEVLFNRFCAVCHGAAGVGAQANIIEKFPLLIGYNLSGPVVAGFTDGYIYGIMRVGRGLMPPYGHQISHFDRWNIVNYIRVLQGQAGNTPLGAGAE
;
A
#
# COMPACT_ATOMS: atom_id res chain seq x y z
N MET A 1 -2.62 -63.23 -36.33
CA MET A 1 -3.55 -62.73 -35.31
C MET A 1 -2.88 -62.24 -34.05
N SER A 2 -1.58 -61.90 -34.07
CA SER A 2 -0.81 -61.48 -32.86
C SER A 2 -0.72 -59.96 -32.61
N GLY A 3 -1.10 -59.12 -33.58
CA GLY A 3 -0.89 -57.66 -33.46
C GLY A 3 -2.00 -56.87 -32.74
N THR A 4 -3.21 -57.45 -32.67
CA THR A 4 -4.37 -56.74 -32.07
C THR A 4 -4.38 -56.80 -30.56
N VAL A 5 -3.92 -57.89 -29.97
CA VAL A 5 -3.86 -58.08 -28.51
C VAL A 5 -2.86 -57.10 -27.87
N GLY A 6 -1.69 -56.89 -28.49
CA GLY A 6 -0.70 -55.96 -27.98
C GLY A 6 -1.13 -54.48 -28.07
N ARG A 7 -1.91 -54.12 -29.11
CA ARG A 7 -2.44 -52.76 -29.27
C ARG A 7 -3.51 -52.44 -28.25
N ASN A 8 -4.42 -53.34 -28.01
CA ASN A 8 -5.49 -53.16 -27.01
C ASN A 8 -4.92 -53.12 -25.59
N ALA A 9 -3.91 -53.94 -25.30
CA ALA A 9 -3.21 -53.87 -24.00
C ALA A 9 -2.50 -52.51 -23.78
N ARG A 10 -1.80 -52.02 -24.81
CA ARG A 10 -1.18 -50.68 -24.70
C ARG A 10 -2.21 -49.57 -24.53
N MET A 11 -3.31 -49.59 -25.22
CA MET A 11 -4.41 -48.64 -25.06
C MET A 11 -5.03 -48.71 -23.66
N ALA A 12 -5.19 -49.89 -23.10
CA ALA A 12 -5.67 -50.10 -21.74
C ALA A 12 -4.70 -49.53 -20.70
N TRP A 13 -3.38 -49.71 -20.88
CA TRP A 13 -2.37 -49.15 -20.01
C TRP A 13 -2.29 -47.61 -20.09
N ILE A 14 -2.43 -47.03 -21.29
CA ILE A 14 -2.50 -45.60 -21.47
C ILE A 14 -3.76 -45.02 -20.81
N GLY A 15 -4.89 -45.67 -20.97
CA GLY A 15 -6.14 -45.30 -20.31
C GLY A 15 -6.04 -45.36 -18.78
N ALA A 16 -5.43 -46.42 -18.25
CA ALA A 16 -5.20 -46.57 -16.82
C ALA A 16 -4.24 -45.52 -16.27
N LEU A 17 -3.20 -45.14 -17.02
CA LEU A 17 -2.26 -44.08 -16.65
C LEU A 17 -2.93 -42.72 -16.65
N LEU A 18 -3.77 -42.42 -17.65
CA LEU A 18 -4.55 -41.18 -17.72
C LEU A 18 -5.59 -41.06 -16.59
N LEU A 19 -6.22 -42.17 -16.24
CA LEU A 19 -7.11 -42.22 -15.09
C LEU A 19 -6.36 -42.04 -13.76
N ALA A 20 -5.16 -42.61 -13.63
CA ALA A 20 -4.34 -42.47 -12.45
C ALA A 20 -3.84 -41.01 -12.27
N THR A 21 -3.49 -40.32 -13.36
CA THR A 21 -3.05 -38.92 -13.29
C THR A 21 -4.20 -37.94 -13.08
N GLY A 22 -5.41 -38.26 -13.55
CA GLY A 22 -6.62 -37.47 -13.32
C GLY A 22 -7.30 -37.74 -11.98
N ALA A 23 -6.91 -38.79 -11.26
CA ALA A 23 -7.56 -39.20 -10.01
C ALA A 23 -7.01 -38.51 -8.75
N CYS A 24 -5.94 -37.72 -8.87
CA CYS A 24 -5.35 -37.08 -7.68
C CYS A 24 -6.29 -36.10 -7.01
N THR A 25 -7.07 -35.33 -7.78
CA THR A 25 -8.00 -34.36 -7.22
C THR A 25 -9.34 -34.94 -6.75
N PRO A 26 -10.07 -35.76 -7.56
CA PRO A 26 -11.34 -36.32 -7.11
C PRO A 26 -11.18 -37.37 -5.99
N LEU A 27 -10.07 -38.08 -5.96
CA LEU A 27 -9.77 -39.04 -4.88
C LEU A 27 -9.46 -38.32 -3.59
N ASP A 28 -8.72 -37.19 -3.67
CA ASP A 28 -8.40 -36.34 -2.53
C ASP A 28 -9.68 -35.75 -1.92
N ASP A 29 -10.62 -35.29 -2.74
CA ASP A 29 -11.88 -34.72 -2.27
C ASP A 29 -12.78 -35.78 -1.61
N VAL A 30 -12.81 -37.04 -2.16
CA VAL A 30 -13.54 -38.14 -1.54
C VAL A 30 -12.91 -38.55 -0.21
N LEU A 31 -11.59 -38.65 -0.14
CA LEU A 31 -10.88 -38.97 1.09
C LEU A 31 -11.03 -37.86 2.12
N ALA A 32 -10.98 -36.59 1.70
CA ALA A 32 -11.22 -35.46 2.56
C ALA A 32 -12.66 -35.43 3.12
N GLY A 33 -13.65 -35.88 2.33
CA GLY A 33 -15.05 -36.02 2.78
C GLY A 33 -15.25 -37.12 3.81
N ILE A 34 -14.47 -38.21 3.75
CA ILE A 34 -14.58 -39.37 4.67
C ILE A 34 -13.75 -39.14 5.94
N PHE A 35 -12.52 -38.71 5.79
CA PHE A 35 -11.54 -38.63 6.88
C PHE A 35 -11.34 -37.21 7.41
N GLY A 36 -11.92 -36.18 6.78
CA GLY A 36 -11.67 -34.79 7.04
C GLY A 36 -10.33 -34.30 6.48
N ARG A 37 -10.18 -32.98 6.32
CA ARG A 37 -8.95 -32.34 5.79
C ARG A 37 -7.95 -31.97 6.88
N HIS A 38 -7.82 -32.73 7.91
CA HIS A 38 -7.12 -32.49 9.17
C HIS A 38 -6.08 -31.36 9.20
N MET A 39 -4.98 -31.46 8.47
CA MET A 39 -3.88 -30.47 8.49
C MET A 39 -3.80 -29.60 7.24
N ARG A 40 -4.60 -29.89 6.23
CA ARG A 40 -4.62 -29.16 4.96
C ARG A 40 -5.60 -28.01 4.94
N ASP A 41 -6.64 -28.13 5.76
CA ASP A 41 -7.70 -27.14 5.82
C ASP A 41 -8.00 -26.92 7.28
N SER A 42 -7.42 -25.90 7.85
CA SER A 42 -7.71 -25.52 9.23
C SER A 42 -8.88 -24.53 9.25
N ARG A 43 -9.56 -24.41 10.39
CA ARG A 43 -10.57 -23.35 10.60
C ARG A 43 -9.93 -21.94 10.71
N SER A 44 -8.62 -21.90 10.71
CA SER A 44 -7.85 -20.66 10.61
C SER A 44 -7.88 -20.13 9.19
N PHE A 45 -7.86 -18.81 9.04
CA PHE A 45 -7.81 -18.18 7.73
C PHE A 45 -6.38 -18.23 7.19
N ASP A 46 -6.21 -18.90 6.06
CA ASP A 46 -4.95 -18.88 5.34
C ASP A 46 -4.91 -17.65 4.41
N PRO A 47 -3.76 -16.96 4.33
CA PRO A 47 -3.59 -15.84 3.42
C PRO A 47 -3.94 -16.25 1.99
N TYR A 48 -4.86 -15.51 1.36
CA TYR A 48 -5.30 -15.68 -0.04
C TYR A 48 -6.21 -16.89 -0.34
N GLU A 49 -6.49 -17.80 0.59
CA GLU A 49 -7.34 -18.95 0.34
C GLU A 49 -8.78 -18.75 0.82
N ASN A 50 -8.97 -18.14 1.99
CA ASN A 50 -10.28 -17.96 2.59
C ASN A 50 -10.64 -16.48 2.72
N THR A 51 -11.31 -15.93 1.73
CA THR A 51 -11.81 -14.58 1.80
C THR A 51 -13.06 -14.53 2.65
N ILE A 52 -13.00 -13.86 3.82
CA ILE A 52 -14.19 -13.57 4.61
C ILE A 52 -14.93 -12.41 3.94
N ALA A 53 -16.20 -12.65 3.57
CA ALA A 53 -17.07 -11.54 3.23
C ALA A 53 -17.27 -10.64 4.47
N PRO A 54 -17.28 -9.31 4.30
CA PRO A 54 -17.60 -8.41 5.40
C PRO A 54 -19.01 -8.74 5.94
N PRO A 55 -19.27 -8.54 7.23
CA PRO A 55 -20.59 -8.75 7.82
C PRO A 55 -21.66 -8.00 7.02
N GLU A 56 -22.85 -8.59 6.95
CA GLU A 56 -24.00 -7.93 6.31
C GLU A 56 -24.23 -6.54 6.94
N ASN A 57 -24.45 -5.53 6.11
CA ASN A 57 -24.59 -4.13 6.53
C ASN A 57 -23.33 -3.46 7.11
N SER A 58 -22.15 -4.06 6.99
CA SER A 58 -20.91 -3.37 7.31
C SER A 58 -20.54 -2.35 6.24
N VAL A 59 -20.13 -1.16 6.67
CA VAL A 59 -19.54 -0.16 5.76
C VAL A 59 -18.04 -0.44 5.65
N PRO A 60 -17.54 -0.90 4.50
CA PRO A 60 -16.11 -1.16 4.38
C PRO A 60 -15.31 0.14 4.47
N PHE A 61 -14.29 0.15 5.32
CA PHE A 61 -13.38 1.28 5.43
C PHE A 61 -12.35 1.26 4.30
N ALA A 62 -12.22 2.38 3.57
CA ALA A 62 -11.22 2.53 2.53
C ALA A 62 -9.83 2.69 3.11
N SER A 63 -8.95 1.78 2.81
CA SER A 63 -7.54 2.11 2.77
C SER A 63 -7.24 2.85 1.45
N GLY A 64 -6.95 4.14 1.48
CA GLY A 64 -6.62 4.93 0.30
C GLY A 64 -5.37 4.48 -0.48
N ASN A 65 -4.79 3.35 -0.11
CA ASN A 65 -3.59 2.78 -0.68
C ASN A 65 -3.85 1.66 -1.71
N ASN A 66 -5.08 1.13 -1.75
CA ASN A 66 -5.42 0.04 -2.67
C ASN A 66 -6.21 0.57 -3.86
N THR A 67 -5.69 0.33 -5.06
CA THR A 67 -6.42 0.59 -6.30
C THR A 67 -7.50 -0.48 -6.47
N PRO A 68 -8.77 -0.12 -6.67
CA PRO A 68 -9.81 -1.08 -7.00
C PRO A 68 -9.46 -1.84 -8.28
N GLY A 69 -9.72 -3.14 -8.31
CA GLY A 69 -9.49 -3.95 -9.49
C GLY A 69 -10.30 -5.25 -9.42
N PRO A 70 -10.44 -5.98 -10.53
CA PRO A 70 -11.12 -7.27 -10.55
C PRO A 70 -10.53 -8.20 -9.49
N GLY A 71 -11.39 -8.82 -8.65
CA GLY A 71 -10.99 -9.74 -7.60
C GLY A 71 -10.36 -9.09 -6.35
N ARG A 72 -10.36 -7.76 -6.24
CA ARG A 72 -9.97 -7.05 -5.01
C ARG A 72 -11.20 -6.56 -4.28
N LEU A 73 -11.27 -6.87 -2.99
CA LEU A 73 -12.29 -6.30 -2.12
C LEU A 73 -12.09 -4.78 -2.08
N ASN A 74 -13.15 -4.06 -2.40
CA ASN A 74 -13.22 -2.63 -2.17
C ASN A 74 -13.35 -2.40 -0.65
N THR A 75 -12.23 -2.21 0.01
CA THR A 75 -12.19 -1.90 1.45
C THR A 75 -12.39 -0.41 1.66
N GLY A 76 -13.39 0.17 0.99
CA GLY A 76 -13.76 1.57 1.15
C GLY A 76 -12.66 2.50 0.57
N GLN A 77 -12.70 2.81 -0.69
CA GLN A 77 -11.83 3.80 -1.33
C GLN A 77 -12.34 5.22 -1.03
N PRO A 78 -11.48 6.22 -0.89
CA PRO A 78 -11.92 7.59 -0.99
C PRO A 78 -12.67 7.78 -2.33
N GLU A 79 -13.56 8.75 -2.36
CA GLU A 79 -14.36 9.02 -3.56
C GLU A 79 -13.51 9.04 -4.83
N PRO A 80 -14.02 8.47 -5.95
CA PRO A 80 -13.30 8.47 -7.22
C PRO A 80 -12.86 9.88 -7.60
N GLY A 81 -11.59 10.04 -7.94
CA GLY A 81 -11.00 11.33 -8.34
C GLY A 81 -10.25 12.09 -7.25
N LEU A 82 -10.40 11.74 -5.96
CA LEU A 82 -9.64 12.40 -4.89
C LEU A 82 -8.24 11.82 -4.70
N MET A 83 -8.02 10.56 -5.06
CA MET A 83 -6.72 9.93 -4.96
C MET A 83 -5.98 10.01 -6.29
N PRO A 84 -4.73 10.53 -6.32
CA PRO A 84 -3.94 10.58 -7.54
C PRO A 84 -3.73 9.19 -8.13
N ALA A 85 -3.67 9.09 -9.46
CA ALA A 85 -3.27 7.88 -10.15
C ALA A 85 -1.97 7.31 -9.57
N PRO A 86 -1.71 5.99 -9.66
CA PRO A 86 -0.44 5.41 -9.27
C PRO A 86 0.71 6.06 -10.05
N PHE A 87 1.78 6.40 -9.35
CA PHE A 87 3.03 6.89 -9.93
C PHE A 87 4.22 6.24 -9.22
N ALA A 88 5.35 6.18 -9.90
CA ALA A 88 6.60 5.62 -9.39
C ALA A 88 7.53 6.73 -8.85
N GLN A 89 8.62 6.32 -8.22
CA GLN A 89 9.65 7.26 -7.73
C GLN A 89 10.25 8.12 -8.86
N ALA A 90 10.36 7.56 -10.07
CA ALA A 90 10.86 8.28 -11.24
C ALA A 90 9.95 9.46 -11.65
N ASP A 91 8.67 9.39 -11.32
CA ASP A 91 7.67 10.40 -11.68
C ASP A 91 7.60 11.58 -10.71
N LEU A 92 8.36 11.55 -9.62
CA LEU A 92 8.34 12.60 -8.58
C LEU A 92 8.56 14.02 -9.13
N PHE A 93 9.34 14.14 -10.20
CA PHE A 93 9.63 15.44 -10.85
C PHE A 93 8.66 15.76 -11.98
N SER A 94 7.71 14.88 -12.28
CA SER A 94 6.71 15.15 -13.31
C SER A 94 5.76 16.29 -12.89
N PRO A 95 5.27 17.08 -13.86
CA PRO A 95 4.27 18.11 -13.55
C PRO A 95 3.01 17.55 -12.90
N VAL A 96 2.67 16.30 -13.19
CA VAL A 96 1.50 15.62 -12.60
C VAL A 96 1.65 15.50 -11.08
N VAL A 97 2.82 15.09 -10.59
CA VAL A 97 3.07 14.95 -9.15
C VAL A 97 3.32 16.32 -8.51
N GLN A 98 4.10 17.18 -9.17
CA GLN A 98 4.43 18.50 -8.65
C GLN A 98 3.19 19.39 -8.43
N ASN A 99 2.19 19.27 -9.28
CA ASN A 99 0.98 20.08 -9.24
C ASN A 99 -0.21 19.39 -8.57
N LEU A 100 0.01 18.29 -7.82
CA LEU A 100 -1.06 17.66 -7.06
C LEU A 100 -1.64 18.66 -6.03
N PRO A 101 -2.92 18.98 -6.12
CA PRO A 101 -3.57 19.86 -5.15
C PRO A 101 -3.74 19.13 -3.83
N ASN A 102 -3.52 19.85 -2.73
CA ASN A 102 -3.84 19.33 -1.41
C ASN A 102 -5.36 19.44 -1.17
N PRO A 103 -6.08 18.32 -1.04
CA PRO A 103 -7.53 18.34 -0.82
C PRO A 103 -7.92 18.61 0.64
N VAL A 104 -6.93 18.65 1.56
CA VAL A 104 -7.17 18.80 2.99
C VAL A 104 -6.83 20.24 3.40
N PRO A 105 -7.82 21.02 3.88
CA PRO A 105 -7.55 22.36 4.37
C PRO A 105 -6.63 22.32 5.61
N PRO A 106 -5.74 23.28 5.77
CA PRO A 106 -4.84 23.37 6.93
C PRO A 106 -5.57 23.93 8.17
N ASP A 107 -6.66 23.29 8.56
CA ASP A 107 -7.43 23.63 9.76
C ASP A 107 -6.80 23.01 11.04
N PRO A 108 -7.23 23.39 12.24
CA PRO A 108 -6.69 22.87 13.49
C PRO A 108 -6.75 21.34 13.59
N ALA A 109 -7.79 20.71 13.08
CA ALA A 109 -7.94 19.25 13.14
C ALA A 109 -6.93 18.55 12.22
N SER A 110 -6.70 19.10 11.01
CA SER A 110 -5.67 18.62 10.09
C SER A 110 -4.28 18.78 10.68
N LEU A 111 -3.99 19.91 11.31
CA LEU A 111 -2.67 20.18 11.89
C LEU A 111 -2.38 19.27 13.09
N GLU A 112 -3.35 19.07 13.99
CA GLU A 112 -3.23 18.15 15.11
C GLU A 112 -3.03 16.70 14.62
N ARG A 113 -3.82 16.29 13.63
CA ARG A 113 -3.67 14.96 13.02
C ARG A 113 -2.31 14.80 12.37
N GLY A 114 -1.86 15.81 11.63
CA GLY A 114 -0.54 15.87 10.99
C GLY A 114 0.60 15.76 11.98
N GLU A 115 0.52 16.48 13.10
CA GLU A 115 1.51 16.43 14.19
C GLU A 115 1.62 15.03 14.80
N VAL A 116 0.50 14.42 15.14
CA VAL A 116 0.47 13.05 15.70
C VAL A 116 1.12 12.05 14.76
N LEU A 117 0.79 12.14 13.48
CA LEU A 117 1.34 11.23 12.46
C LEU A 117 2.81 11.51 12.17
N PHE A 118 3.21 12.79 12.10
CA PHE A 118 4.59 13.19 11.93
C PHE A 118 5.47 12.64 13.06
N ASN A 119 5.05 12.82 14.29
CA ASN A 119 5.77 12.29 15.45
C ASN A 119 5.87 10.77 15.45
N ARG A 120 4.86 10.09 14.93
CA ARG A 120 4.83 8.61 14.84
C ARG A 120 5.74 8.05 13.75
N PHE A 121 5.72 8.65 12.56
CA PHE A 121 6.34 8.07 11.36
C PHE A 121 7.60 8.82 10.89
N CYS A 122 7.67 10.12 11.10
CA CYS A 122 8.69 10.97 10.49
C CYS A 122 9.77 11.41 11.48
N ALA A 123 9.39 11.71 12.72
CA ALA A 123 10.29 12.27 13.70
C ALA A 123 11.48 11.35 14.06
N VAL A 124 11.35 10.04 13.87
CA VAL A 124 12.45 9.08 14.10
C VAL A 124 13.68 9.41 13.26
N CYS A 125 13.49 9.89 12.01
CA CYS A 125 14.57 10.26 11.10
C CYS A 125 14.72 11.77 10.92
N HIS A 126 13.63 12.55 11.07
CA HIS A 126 13.63 13.99 10.84
C HIS A 126 13.68 14.82 12.11
N GLY A 127 13.55 14.21 13.31
CA GLY A 127 13.40 14.90 14.59
C GLY A 127 12.03 15.54 14.75
N ALA A 128 11.60 15.82 15.97
CA ALA A 128 10.28 16.40 16.25
C ALA A 128 10.12 17.80 15.64
N ALA A 129 11.21 18.58 15.58
CA ALA A 129 11.24 19.91 14.94
C ALA A 129 11.49 19.85 13.42
N GLY A 130 11.60 18.66 12.83
CA GLY A 130 11.89 18.49 11.40
C GLY A 130 13.31 18.85 10.97
N VAL A 131 14.24 19.07 11.90
CA VAL A 131 15.61 19.55 11.62
C VAL A 131 16.54 18.44 11.10
N GLY A 132 16.19 17.18 11.29
CA GLY A 132 17.00 16.03 10.88
C GLY A 132 18.16 15.74 11.84
N ALA A 133 19.05 16.68 12.04
CA ALA A 133 20.22 16.52 12.91
C ALA A 133 19.90 16.22 14.40
N GLN A 134 18.66 16.41 14.82
CA GLN A 134 18.17 16.12 16.17
C GLN A 134 17.35 14.82 16.26
N ALA A 135 17.39 14.00 15.23
CA ALA A 135 16.63 12.76 15.20
C ALA A 135 17.31 11.68 16.06
N ASN A 136 16.51 10.90 16.79
CA ASN A 136 17.02 9.87 17.70
C ASN A 136 17.77 8.75 16.99
N ILE A 137 17.47 8.49 15.72
CA ILE A 137 18.12 7.44 14.93
C ILE A 137 19.61 7.72 14.68
N ILE A 138 20.02 8.98 14.68
CA ILE A 138 21.38 9.41 14.34
C ILE A 138 22.41 8.87 15.35
N GLU A 139 22.05 8.71 16.61
CA GLU A 139 22.93 8.13 17.62
C GLU A 139 23.39 6.72 17.24
N LYS A 140 22.49 5.94 16.62
CA LYS A 140 22.77 4.55 16.23
C LYS A 140 23.20 4.41 14.77
N PHE A 141 22.66 5.25 13.91
CA PHE A 141 22.86 5.20 12.47
C PHE A 141 23.10 6.61 11.89
N PRO A 142 24.30 7.16 12.04
CA PRO A 142 24.62 8.53 11.61
C PRO A 142 24.36 8.82 10.12
N LEU A 143 24.40 7.77 9.28
CA LEU A 143 24.15 7.89 7.84
C LEU A 143 22.65 8.03 7.49
N LEU A 144 21.76 7.77 8.44
CA LEU A 144 20.32 7.90 8.23
C LEU A 144 19.78 9.27 8.64
N ILE A 145 20.62 10.28 8.55
CA ILE A 145 20.19 11.66 8.80
C ILE A 145 19.12 12.07 7.79
N GLY A 146 17.91 12.37 8.28
CA GLY A 146 16.84 12.92 7.47
C GLY A 146 17.16 14.35 7.02
N TYR A 147 16.63 14.73 5.86
CA TYR A 147 16.69 16.12 5.42
C TYR A 147 16.06 17.05 6.46
N ASN A 148 16.60 18.25 6.56
CA ASN A 148 15.97 19.33 7.34
C ASN A 148 14.69 19.79 6.65
N LEU A 149 13.55 19.32 7.16
CA LEU A 149 12.23 19.66 6.62
C LEU A 149 11.83 21.12 6.90
N SER A 150 12.36 21.70 7.98
CA SER A 150 12.13 23.11 8.34
C SER A 150 13.05 24.08 7.57
N GLY A 151 14.00 23.53 6.79
CA GLY A 151 14.98 24.33 6.07
C GLY A 151 14.49 24.85 4.71
N PRO A 152 15.20 25.85 4.14
CA PRO A 152 14.77 26.56 2.93
C PRO A 152 14.70 25.65 1.69
N VAL A 153 15.50 24.59 1.63
CA VAL A 153 15.49 23.65 0.49
C VAL A 153 14.13 22.93 0.40
N VAL A 154 13.64 22.38 1.53
CA VAL A 154 12.37 21.66 1.55
C VAL A 154 11.19 22.62 1.55
N ALA A 155 11.35 23.83 2.11
CA ALA A 155 10.33 24.85 2.02
C ALA A 155 10.02 25.28 0.57
N GLY A 156 10.98 25.10 -0.36
CA GLY A 156 10.79 25.31 -1.79
C GLY A 156 10.12 24.16 -2.55
N PHE A 157 9.89 23.02 -1.90
CA PHE A 157 9.21 21.89 -2.54
C PHE A 157 7.70 22.15 -2.59
N THR A 158 7.05 21.66 -3.65
CA THR A 158 5.59 21.68 -3.75
C THR A 158 4.95 20.68 -2.79
N ASP A 159 3.70 20.92 -2.40
CA ASP A 159 2.94 20.00 -1.54
C ASP A 159 2.80 18.63 -2.20
N GLY A 160 2.54 18.61 -3.52
CA GLY A 160 2.46 17.39 -4.29
C GLY A 160 3.76 16.59 -4.28
N TYR A 161 4.91 17.27 -4.34
CA TYR A 161 6.20 16.60 -4.26
C TYR A 161 6.47 16.00 -2.87
N ILE A 162 6.18 16.73 -1.80
CA ILE A 162 6.31 16.23 -0.42
C ILE A 162 5.39 15.02 -0.21
N TYR A 163 4.14 15.13 -0.64
CA TYR A 163 3.18 14.01 -0.65
C TYR A 163 3.71 12.80 -1.43
N GLY A 164 4.26 13.07 -2.62
CA GLY A 164 4.83 12.05 -3.50
C GLY A 164 5.98 11.28 -2.85
N ILE A 165 6.93 11.99 -2.24
CA ILE A 165 8.05 11.36 -1.50
C ILE A 165 7.52 10.44 -0.40
N MET A 166 6.54 10.86 0.38
CA MET A 166 5.94 9.99 1.39
C MET A 166 5.28 8.76 0.79
N ARG A 167 4.65 8.89 -0.37
CA ARG A 167 3.94 7.78 -1.02
C ARG A 167 4.87 6.72 -1.60
N VAL A 168 5.90 7.13 -2.35
CA VAL A 168 6.75 6.22 -3.14
C VAL A 168 8.18 6.11 -2.65
N GLY A 169 8.57 6.91 -1.66
CA GLY A 169 9.94 6.99 -1.15
C GLY A 169 10.86 7.81 -2.05
N ARG A 170 12.07 8.11 -1.55
CA ARG A 170 13.14 8.75 -2.34
C ARG A 170 14.51 8.51 -1.71
N GLY A 171 15.43 7.93 -2.45
CA GLY A 171 16.77 7.64 -1.95
C GLY A 171 16.73 6.71 -0.74
N LEU A 172 17.23 7.16 0.41
CA LEU A 172 17.20 6.40 1.66
C LEU A 172 15.83 6.44 2.37
N MET A 173 14.96 7.37 2.02
CA MET A 173 13.62 7.44 2.60
C MET A 173 12.73 6.34 1.99
N PRO A 174 12.25 5.38 2.80
CA PRO A 174 11.38 4.33 2.32
C PRO A 174 9.97 4.84 1.97
N PRO A 175 9.20 4.09 1.16
CA PRO A 175 7.82 4.45 0.87
C PRO A 175 6.91 4.18 2.08
N TYR A 176 6.07 5.14 2.41
CA TYR A 176 5.05 5.06 3.47
C TYR A 176 3.63 4.97 2.90
N GLY A 177 3.49 4.83 1.58
CA GLY A 177 2.18 4.78 0.92
C GLY A 177 1.28 3.66 1.41
N HIS A 178 1.84 2.56 1.91
CA HIS A 178 1.11 1.41 2.46
C HIS A 178 0.76 1.55 3.96
N GLN A 179 1.43 2.46 4.68
CA GLN A 179 1.24 2.64 6.14
C GLN A 179 0.40 3.87 6.47
N ILE A 180 0.49 4.92 5.65
CA ILE A 180 -0.17 6.20 5.88
C ILE A 180 -1.25 6.38 4.81
N SER A 181 -2.49 6.64 5.22
CA SER A 181 -3.61 6.84 4.31
C SER A 181 -3.42 8.07 3.41
N HIS A 182 -4.20 8.15 2.34
CA HIS A 182 -4.13 9.27 1.40
C HIS A 182 -4.30 10.64 2.10
N PHE A 183 -5.38 10.80 2.86
CA PHE A 183 -5.65 12.06 3.55
C PHE A 183 -4.67 12.32 4.71
N ASP A 184 -4.23 11.28 5.39
CA ASP A 184 -3.23 11.41 6.44
C ASP A 184 -1.88 11.94 5.93
N ARG A 185 -1.49 11.56 4.71
CA ARG A 185 -0.29 12.15 4.08
C ARG A 185 -0.44 13.66 3.86
N TRP A 186 -1.64 14.13 3.46
CA TRP A 186 -1.91 15.55 3.31
C TRP A 186 -1.94 16.29 4.65
N ASN A 187 -2.48 15.65 5.69
CA ASN A 187 -2.38 16.20 7.05
C ASN A 187 -0.91 16.39 7.48
N ILE A 188 -0.04 15.44 7.16
CA ILE A 188 1.40 15.56 7.43
C ILE A 188 2.02 16.67 6.59
N VAL A 189 1.65 16.86 5.32
CA VAL A 189 2.11 17.99 4.50
C VAL A 189 1.74 19.32 5.17
N ASN A 190 0.49 19.47 5.62
CA ASN A 190 0.05 20.66 6.33
C ASN A 190 0.88 20.92 7.59
N TYR A 191 1.19 19.88 8.37
CA TYR A 191 2.02 20.02 9.56
C TYR A 191 3.48 20.38 9.22
N ILE A 192 4.05 19.82 8.14
CA ILE A 192 5.39 20.21 7.68
C ILE A 192 5.42 21.69 7.33
N ARG A 193 4.36 22.27 6.74
CA ARG A 193 4.25 23.69 6.48
C ARG A 193 4.25 24.52 7.77
N VAL A 194 3.65 24.01 8.85
CA VAL A 194 3.77 24.64 10.18
C VAL A 194 5.22 24.66 10.65
N LEU A 195 5.94 23.55 10.55
CA LEU A 195 7.36 23.47 10.91
C LEU A 195 8.24 24.44 10.10
N GLN A 196 7.81 24.78 8.88
CA GLN A 196 8.47 25.75 7.99
C GLN A 196 8.05 27.21 8.27
N GLY A 197 7.14 27.45 9.23
CA GLY A 197 6.58 28.77 9.48
C GLY A 197 5.63 29.28 8.37
N GLN A 198 5.13 28.38 7.52
CA GLN A 198 4.26 28.68 6.38
C GLN A 198 2.78 28.38 6.66
N ALA A 199 2.40 28.11 7.90
CA ALA A 199 1.02 27.82 8.28
C ALA A 199 0.08 28.97 7.88
N GLY A 200 -0.86 28.69 7.00
CA GLY A 200 -1.82 29.64 6.46
C GLY A 200 -1.45 30.30 5.13
N ASN A 201 -0.23 30.10 4.63
CA ASN A 201 0.22 30.56 3.32
C ASN A 201 0.54 29.37 2.39
N THR A 202 -0.32 28.37 2.34
CA THR A 202 -0.21 27.40 1.25
C THR A 202 -0.48 28.15 -0.04
N PRO A 203 0.45 28.26 -0.99
CA PRO A 203 0.08 28.67 -2.33
C PRO A 203 -0.92 27.61 -2.82
N LEU A 204 -2.20 27.95 -2.83
CA LEU A 204 -3.18 27.27 -3.65
C LEU A 204 -2.52 27.16 -5.01
N GLY A 205 -2.23 25.92 -5.46
CA GLY A 205 -1.40 25.66 -6.60
C GLY A 205 -1.59 26.69 -7.69
N ALA A 206 -0.50 27.32 -8.08
CA ALA A 206 -0.42 28.07 -9.33
C ALA A 206 -0.64 27.05 -10.47
N GLY A 207 -1.90 26.76 -10.76
CA GLY A 207 -2.27 25.70 -11.69
C GLY A 207 -3.77 25.60 -11.90
N ALA A 208 -4.44 26.75 -11.89
CA ALA A 208 -5.82 26.89 -12.41
C ALA A 208 -5.87 28.18 -13.24
N GLU A 209 -5.18 28.15 -14.39
CA GLU A 209 -5.49 28.94 -15.57
C GLU A 209 -5.54 28.02 -16.77
#